data_950406f6f7bac7605362737141b6bbdd
#
_entry.id   950406f6f7bac7605362737141b6bbdd
#
_cell.length_a   1.000
_cell.length_b   1.000
_cell.length_c   1.000
_cell.angle_alpha   90.00
_cell.angle_beta   90.00
_cell.angle_gamma   90.00
#
_symmetry.space_group_name_H-M   'P 1'
#
loop_
_entity.id
_entity.type
_entity.pdbx_description
1 polymer ?
#
loop_
_entity_poly.entity_id
_entity_poly.type
_entity_poly.pdbx_seq_one_letter_code
_entity_poly.pdbx_strand_id
1 'polypeptide(L)'
;EFANETTLEELKLLIEQEPLVKDAHYDKMLVQEINVNAGRISLFLLGFALLVFIISFGLISNTIRLAIYSKRFLIRSMVLVGATRAFIRRPYLWQAVWMGAIASLFAIVLLEGLMIVIYRQLPDLEVIQSDFHVIVVFAGLLLSGIFISWLSSYTALNRYIRMKTDYLYA
;
A
#
# COMPACT_ATOMS: atom_id res chain seq x y z
N GLU A 1 14.76 11.51 7.45
CA GLU A 1 15.09 12.59 8.43
C GLU A 1 16.55 13.03 8.35
N PHE A 2 17.49 12.15 7.94
CA PHE A 2 18.93 12.48 7.87
C PHE A 2 19.33 13.45 6.75
N ALA A 3 18.45 13.72 5.80
CA ALA A 3 18.70 14.63 4.70
C ALA A 3 18.02 16.02 4.88
N ASN A 4 17.54 16.34 6.08
CA ASN A 4 16.91 17.62 6.34
C ASN A 4 18.01 18.67 6.65
N GLU A 5 18.04 19.79 5.91
CA GLU A 5 19.07 20.85 6.08
C GLU A 5 19.21 21.31 7.53
N THR A 6 18.10 21.39 8.28
CA THR A 6 18.10 21.78 9.69
C THR A 6 18.80 20.77 10.59
N THR A 7 18.63 19.47 10.38
CA THR A 7 19.26 18.42 11.18
C THR A 7 20.75 18.32 10.88
N LEU A 8 21.16 18.56 9.64
CA LEU A 8 22.58 18.56 9.25
C LEU A 8 23.31 19.80 9.77
N GLU A 9 22.65 20.97 9.84
CA GLU A 9 23.22 22.16 10.47
C GLU A 9 23.37 22.02 11.99
N GLU A 10 22.38 21.43 12.68
CA GLU A 10 22.50 21.11 14.10
C GLU A 10 23.62 20.10 14.37
N LEU A 11 23.73 19.06 13.53
CA LEU A 11 24.78 18.04 13.65
C LEU A 11 26.17 18.65 13.42
N LYS A 12 26.30 19.57 12.46
CA LYS A 12 27.54 20.31 12.19
C LYS A 12 27.94 21.14 13.40
N LEU A 13 27.02 21.87 14.01
CA LEU A 13 27.28 22.69 15.21
C LEU A 13 27.69 21.83 16.41
N LEU A 14 27.12 20.62 16.56
CA LEU A 14 27.49 19.69 17.63
C LEU A 14 28.88 19.08 17.41
N ILE A 15 29.23 18.74 16.16
CA ILE A 15 30.54 18.16 15.82
C ILE A 15 31.64 19.20 15.86
N GLU A 16 31.40 20.45 15.50
CA GLU A 16 32.37 21.55 15.61
C GLU A 16 32.67 21.98 17.07
N GLN A 17 31.85 21.52 18.05
CA GLN A 17 32.15 21.72 19.49
C GLN A 17 33.18 20.72 20.01
N GLU A 18 33.51 19.66 19.31
CA GLU A 18 34.55 18.71 19.67
C GLU A 18 35.95 19.25 19.29
N PRO A 19 36.90 19.35 20.22
CA PRO A 19 38.21 20.01 20.01
C PRO A 19 39.14 19.29 19.02
N LEU A 20 38.74 18.11 18.52
CA LEU A 20 39.48 17.30 17.55
C LEU A 20 39.01 17.52 16.09
N VAL A 21 37.87 18.18 15.87
CA VAL A 21 37.28 18.41 14.53
C VAL A 21 37.51 19.86 14.15
N LYS A 22 38.40 20.11 13.19
CA LYS A 22 38.73 21.47 12.74
C LYS A 22 37.74 22.09 11.77
N ASP A 23 37.03 21.26 10.96
CA ASP A 23 36.06 21.74 9.98
C ASP A 23 35.17 20.58 9.52
N ALA A 24 33.88 20.67 9.73
CA ALA A 24 32.89 19.70 9.22
C ALA A 24 32.27 20.25 7.94
N HIS A 25 32.84 19.85 6.79
CA HIS A 25 32.32 20.28 5.49
C HIS A 25 31.37 19.26 4.93
N TYR A 26 30.10 19.63 4.78
CA TYR A 26 29.18 18.85 3.97
C TYR A 26 28.77 19.68 2.74
N ASP A 27 28.68 19.01 1.60
CA ASP A 27 28.32 19.66 0.35
C ASP A 27 26.80 19.91 0.31
N LYS A 28 26.40 21.14 0.62
CA LYS A 28 24.98 21.56 0.60
C LYS A 28 24.33 21.34 -0.77
N MET A 29 25.08 21.51 -1.87
CA MET A 29 24.55 21.29 -3.23
C MET A 29 24.21 19.81 -3.45
N LEU A 30 25.06 18.92 -2.99
CA LEU A 30 24.85 17.47 -3.13
C LEU A 30 23.63 16.99 -2.36
N VAL A 31 23.44 17.47 -1.13
CA VAL A 31 22.26 17.17 -0.31
C VAL A 31 20.98 17.70 -0.95
N GLN A 32 21.03 18.92 -1.49
CA GLN A 32 19.89 19.53 -2.16
C GLN A 32 19.54 18.80 -3.46
N GLU A 33 20.53 18.40 -4.28
CA GLU A 33 20.30 17.59 -5.48
C GLU A 33 19.70 16.23 -5.17
N ILE A 34 20.18 15.55 -4.12
CA ILE A 34 19.61 14.27 -3.66
C ILE A 34 18.15 14.46 -3.25
N ASN A 35 17.84 15.49 -2.47
CA ASN A 35 16.46 15.75 -2.02
C ASN A 35 15.51 16.07 -3.18
N VAL A 36 15.95 16.89 -4.14
CA VAL A 36 15.15 17.22 -5.34
C VAL A 36 14.92 15.99 -6.21
N ASN A 37 15.95 15.18 -6.43
CA ASN A 37 15.85 13.96 -7.22
C ASN A 37 15.00 12.90 -6.52
N ALA A 38 15.17 12.71 -5.20
CA ALA A 38 14.32 11.82 -4.40
C ALA A 38 12.85 12.26 -4.44
N GLY A 39 12.57 13.56 -4.36
CA GLY A 39 11.23 14.11 -4.51
C GLY A 39 10.59 13.83 -5.87
N ARG A 40 11.35 13.98 -6.96
CA ARG A 40 10.89 13.66 -8.32
C ARG A 40 10.62 12.16 -8.51
N ILE A 41 11.51 11.32 -8.02
CA ILE A 41 11.35 9.85 -8.06
C ILE A 41 10.11 9.45 -7.25
N SER A 42 9.94 10.00 -6.05
CA SER A 42 8.78 9.76 -5.19
C SER A 42 7.47 10.15 -5.87
N LEU A 43 7.41 11.31 -6.53
CA LEU A 43 6.23 11.75 -7.28
C LEU A 43 5.91 10.82 -8.45
N PHE A 44 6.93 10.37 -9.18
CA PHE A 44 6.76 9.42 -10.27
C PHE A 44 6.24 8.07 -9.77
N LEU A 45 6.83 7.56 -8.70
CA LEU A 45 6.38 6.30 -8.07
C LEU A 45 4.95 6.41 -7.54
N LEU A 46 4.58 7.55 -6.96
CA LEU A 46 3.22 7.80 -6.48
C LEU A 46 2.21 7.83 -7.64
N GLY A 47 2.55 8.47 -8.76
CA GLY A 47 1.73 8.47 -9.96
C GLY A 47 1.55 7.08 -10.54
N PHE A 48 2.63 6.28 -10.60
CA PHE A 48 2.59 4.89 -11.03
C PHE A 48 1.75 4.02 -10.09
N ALA A 49 1.92 4.18 -8.78
CA ALA A 49 1.12 3.47 -7.78
C ALA A 49 -0.38 3.78 -7.91
N LEU A 50 -0.74 5.04 -8.17
CA LEU A 50 -2.12 5.45 -8.40
C LEU A 50 -2.71 4.78 -9.65
N LEU A 51 -1.94 4.71 -10.74
CA LEU A 51 -2.35 4.04 -11.97
C LEU A 51 -2.61 2.55 -11.74
N VAL A 52 -1.67 1.86 -11.08
CA VAL A 52 -1.82 0.44 -10.72
C VAL A 52 -3.03 0.24 -9.81
N PHE A 53 -3.27 1.15 -8.86
CA PHE A 53 -4.44 1.12 -7.99
C PHE A 53 -5.76 1.19 -8.79
N ILE A 54 -5.88 2.10 -9.76
CA ILE A 54 -7.07 2.24 -10.61
C ILE A 54 -7.32 0.96 -11.41
N ILE A 55 -6.28 0.39 -12.02
CA ILE A 55 -6.39 -0.86 -12.78
C ILE A 55 -6.83 -2.01 -11.86
N SER A 56 -6.21 -2.14 -10.69
CA SER A 56 -6.55 -3.18 -9.72
C SER A 56 -8.00 -3.07 -9.23
N PHE A 57 -8.45 -1.84 -8.97
CA PHE A 57 -9.84 -1.57 -8.60
C PHE A 57 -10.82 -2.02 -9.70
N GLY A 58 -10.51 -1.75 -10.96
CA GLY A 58 -11.29 -2.21 -12.12
C GLY A 58 -11.35 -3.73 -12.24
N LEU A 59 -10.20 -4.40 -12.07
CA LEU A 59 -10.10 -5.86 -12.12
C LEU A 59 -10.90 -6.53 -11.00
N ILE A 60 -10.75 -6.06 -9.76
CA ILE A 60 -11.51 -6.56 -8.60
C ILE A 60 -13.00 -6.38 -8.83
N SER A 61 -13.44 -5.21 -9.30
CA SER A 61 -14.84 -4.92 -9.59
C SER A 61 -15.42 -5.86 -10.65
N ASN A 62 -14.65 -6.16 -11.70
CA ASN A 62 -15.05 -7.08 -12.76
C ASN A 62 -15.14 -8.53 -12.26
N THR A 63 -14.17 -8.97 -11.48
CA THR A 63 -14.14 -10.31 -10.86
C THR A 63 -15.33 -10.53 -9.95
N ILE A 64 -15.67 -9.55 -9.11
CA ILE A 64 -16.84 -9.61 -8.23
C ILE A 64 -18.13 -9.68 -9.03
N ARG A 65 -18.25 -8.91 -10.11
CA ARG A 65 -19.41 -8.96 -11.02
C ARG A 65 -19.61 -10.36 -11.58
N LEU A 66 -18.55 -11.00 -12.06
CA LEU A 66 -18.58 -12.37 -12.57
C LEU A 66 -18.96 -13.37 -11.48
N ALA A 67 -18.40 -13.24 -10.28
CA ALA A 67 -18.70 -14.13 -9.15
C ALA A 67 -20.17 -14.04 -8.74
N ILE A 68 -20.76 -12.84 -8.70
CA ILE A 68 -22.19 -12.66 -8.40
C ILE A 68 -23.07 -13.20 -9.53
N TYR A 69 -22.67 -12.98 -10.78
CA TYR A 69 -23.42 -13.48 -11.93
C TYR A 69 -23.45 -15.00 -11.94
N SER A 70 -22.34 -15.65 -11.66
CA SER A 70 -22.25 -17.12 -11.55
C SER A 70 -23.17 -17.70 -10.47
N LYS A 71 -23.31 -16.98 -9.34
CA LYS A 71 -24.13 -17.42 -8.20
C LYS A 71 -25.52 -16.77 -8.14
N ARG A 72 -26.00 -16.23 -9.26
CA ARG A 72 -27.26 -15.44 -9.32
C ARG A 72 -28.49 -16.20 -8.82
N PHE A 73 -28.60 -17.49 -9.11
CA PHE A 73 -29.73 -18.31 -8.68
C PHE A 73 -29.73 -18.52 -7.15
N LEU A 74 -28.56 -18.81 -6.58
CA LEU A 74 -28.37 -18.94 -5.14
C LEU A 74 -28.72 -17.64 -4.40
N ILE A 75 -28.27 -16.51 -4.93
CA ILE A 75 -28.56 -15.19 -4.35
C ILE A 75 -30.07 -14.90 -4.43
N ARG A 76 -30.72 -15.26 -5.55
CA ARG A 76 -32.16 -15.07 -5.71
C ARG A 76 -32.97 -15.93 -4.71
N SER A 77 -32.59 -17.19 -4.51
CA SER A 77 -33.26 -18.04 -3.51
C SER A 77 -33.07 -17.52 -2.09
N MET A 78 -31.88 -17.02 -1.74
CA MET A 78 -31.64 -16.37 -0.45
C MET A 78 -32.52 -15.13 -0.23
N VAL A 79 -32.70 -14.30 -1.26
CA VAL A 79 -33.56 -13.11 -1.18
C VAL A 79 -35.04 -13.51 -1.01
N LEU A 80 -35.50 -14.57 -1.68
CA LEU A 80 -36.86 -15.08 -1.55
C LEU A 80 -37.17 -15.60 -0.14
N VAL A 81 -36.18 -16.16 0.55
CA VAL A 81 -36.28 -16.62 1.95
C VAL A 81 -36.12 -15.46 2.95
N GLY A 82 -35.88 -14.24 2.46
CA GLY A 82 -35.79 -13.04 3.32
C GLY A 82 -34.37 -12.68 3.79
N ALA A 83 -33.30 -13.20 3.16
CA ALA A 83 -31.94 -12.86 3.51
C ALA A 83 -31.66 -11.35 3.29
N THR A 84 -31.02 -10.72 4.28
CA THR A 84 -30.64 -9.32 4.19
C THR A 84 -29.47 -9.11 3.22
N ARG A 85 -29.37 -7.93 2.61
CA ARG A 85 -28.26 -7.56 1.71
C ARG A 85 -26.89 -7.68 2.40
N ALA A 86 -26.82 -7.40 3.70
CA ALA A 86 -25.61 -7.52 4.50
C ALA A 86 -25.15 -9.00 4.62
N PHE A 87 -26.11 -9.90 4.82
CA PHE A 87 -25.83 -11.34 4.90
C PHE A 87 -25.26 -11.88 3.57
N ILE A 88 -25.83 -11.47 2.44
CA ILE A 88 -25.35 -11.88 1.11
C ILE A 88 -23.95 -11.34 0.81
N ARG A 89 -23.59 -10.14 1.30
CA ARG A 89 -22.28 -9.51 1.07
C ARG A 89 -21.15 -10.10 1.92
N ARG A 90 -21.46 -10.55 3.12
CA ARG A 90 -20.48 -11.00 4.11
C ARG A 90 -19.44 -12.02 3.60
N PRO A 91 -19.82 -13.10 2.90
CA PRO A 91 -18.84 -14.09 2.39
C PRO A 91 -17.88 -13.48 1.35
N TYR A 92 -18.36 -12.59 0.49
CA TYR A 92 -17.52 -11.94 -0.53
C TYR A 92 -16.53 -10.96 0.09
N LEU A 93 -16.96 -10.19 1.10
CA LEU A 93 -16.07 -9.28 1.81
C LEU A 93 -15.00 -10.03 2.60
N TRP A 94 -15.37 -11.13 3.22
CA TRP A 94 -14.40 -11.99 3.93
C TRP A 94 -13.37 -12.59 2.98
N GLN A 95 -13.81 -13.07 1.83
CA GLN A 95 -12.93 -13.55 0.78
C GLN A 95 -11.97 -12.44 0.28
N ALA A 96 -12.46 -11.21 0.13
CA ALA A 96 -11.63 -10.08 -0.29
C ALA A 96 -10.55 -9.73 0.76
N VAL A 97 -10.89 -9.77 2.05
CA VAL A 97 -9.93 -9.58 3.15
C VAL A 97 -8.81 -10.63 3.09
N TRP A 98 -9.17 -11.90 2.93
CA TRP A 98 -8.18 -12.97 2.81
C TRP A 98 -7.29 -12.81 1.57
N MET A 99 -7.87 -12.48 0.43
CA MET A 99 -7.09 -12.23 -0.78
C MET A 99 -6.16 -11.02 -0.63
N GLY A 100 -6.62 -9.94 0.01
CA GLY A 100 -5.80 -8.79 0.32
C GLY A 100 -4.65 -9.13 1.27
N ALA A 101 -4.89 -9.94 2.29
CA ALA A 101 -3.86 -10.39 3.22
C ALA A 101 -2.81 -11.27 2.54
N ILE A 102 -3.22 -12.21 1.69
CA ILE A 102 -2.30 -13.06 0.94
C ILE A 102 -1.46 -12.21 -0.04
N ALA A 103 -2.10 -11.31 -0.79
CA ALA A 103 -1.40 -10.44 -1.74
C ALA A 103 -0.37 -9.54 -1.05
N SER A 104 -0.71 -8.95 0.09
CA SER A 104 0.22 -8.12 0.86
C SER A 104 1.38 -8.94 1.45
N LEU A 105 1.12 -10.18 1.85
CA LEU A 105 2.18 -11.08 2.33
C LEU A 105 3.19 -11.39 1.21
N PHE A 106 2.69 -11.69 -0.01
CA PHE A 106 3.56 -11.84 -1.17
C PHE A 106 4.36 -10.57 -1.49
N ALA A 107 3.74 -9.40 -1.38
CA ALA A 107 4.43 -8.12 -1.59
C ALA A 107 5.54 -7.90 -0.56
N ILE A 108 5.32 -8.26 0.72
CA ILE A 108 6.33 -8.19 1.78
C ILE A 108 7.50 -9.12 1.47
N VAL A 109 7.24 -10.37 1.08
CA VAL A 109 8.30 -11.34 0.73
C VAL A 109 9.13 -10.86 -0.46
N LEU A 110 8.49 -10.28 -1.49
CA LEU A 110 9.21 -9.71 -2.64
C LEU A 110 10.04 -8.50 -2.24
N LEU A 111 9.52 -7.63 -1.39
CA LEU A 111 10.23 -6.46 -0.90
C LEU A 111 11.46 -6.87 -0.08
N GLU A 112 11.30 -7.83 0.84
CA GLU A 112 12.39 -8.40 1.64
C GLU A 112 13.47 -9.02 0.75
N GLY A 113 13.07 -9.81 -0.24
CA GLY A 113 13.99 -10.40 -1.22
C GLY A 113 14.77 -9.32 -1.98
N LEU A 114 14.10 -8.23 -2.38
CA LEU A 114 14.75 -7.11 -3.04
C LEU A 114 15.75 -6.40 -2.10
N MET A 115 15.38 -6.18 -0.85
CA MET A 115 16.26 -5.58 0.16
C MET A 115 17.53 -6.42 0.36
N ILE A 116 17.40 -7.75 0.48
CA ILE A 116 18.54 -8.65 0.62
C ILE A 116 19.50 -8.52 -0.58
N VAL A 117 18.98 -8.41 -1.80
CA VAL A 117 19.81 -8.24 -3.00
C VAL A 117 20.56 -6.90 -2.98
N ILE A 118 19.87 -5.82 -2.58
CA ILE A 118 20.46 -4.47 -2.49
C ILE A 118 21.59 -4.45 -1.43
N TYR A 119 21.36 -5.00 -0.24
CA TYR A 119 22.36 -5.03 0.82
C TYR A 119 23.60 -5.87 0.47
N ARG A 120 23.44 -6.92 -0.31
CA ARG A 120 24.59 -7.68 -0.82
C ARG A 120 25.48 -6.87 -1.77
N GLN A 121 24.91 -5.90 -2.48
CA GLN A 121 25.66 -5.05 -3.40
C GLN A 121 26.19 -3.76 -2.73
N LEU A 122 25.53 -3.28 -1.69
CA LEU A 122 25.82 -2.04 -0.98
C LEU A 122 25.76 -2.27 0.53
N PRO A 123 26.80 -2.90 1.14
CA PRO A 123 26.80 -3.24 2.57
C PRO A 123 26.68 -2.04 3.50
N ASP A 124 27.13 -0.86 3.06
CA ASP A 124 27.09 0.39 3.85
C ASP A 124 25.67 0.87 4.16
N LEU A 125 24.66 0.41 3.41
CA LEU A 125 23.26 0.78 3.64
C LEU A 125 22.62 0.01 4.80
N GLU A 126 23.16 -1.15 5.18
CA GLU A 126 22.62 -1.98 6.26
C GLU A 126 22.73 -1.28 7.62
N VAL A 127 23.78 -0.46 7.80
CA VAL A 127 24.07 0.26 9.06
C VAL A 127 23.04 1.35 9.37
N ILE A 128 22.34 1.85 8.37
CA ILE A 128 21.40 3.00 8.51
C ILE A 128 19.99 2.51 8.86
N GLN A 129 19.72 1.22 8.73
CA GLN A 129 18.37 0.68 8.87
C GLN A 129 18.03 0.36 10.34
N SER A 130 16.99 0.98 10.85
CA SER A 130 16.38 0.63 12.13
C SER A 130 15.32 -0.43 11.91
N ASP A 131 15.40 -1.56 12.60
CA ASP A 131 14.42 -2.66 12.56
C ASP A 131 12.98 -2.17 12.80
N PHE A 132 12.82 -1.14 13.61
CA PHE A 132 11.52 -0.54 13.88
C PHE A 132 10.86 0.04 12.61
N HIS A 133 11.62 0.71 11.75
CA HIS A 133 11.07 1.29 10.51
C HIS A 133 10.63 0.21 9.53
N VAL A 134 11.36 -0.89 9.44
CA VAL A 134 10.99 -2.03 8.59
C VAL A 134 9.67 -2.65 9.04
N ILE A 135 9.51 -2.87 10.35
CA ILE A 135 8.27 -3.43 10.90
C ILE A 135 7.08 -2.49 10.62
N VAL A 136 7.26 -1.17 10.78
CA VAL A 136 6.20 -0.18 10.49
C VAL A 136 5.80 -0.21 9.01
N VAL A 137 6.77 -0.30 8.10
CA VAL A 137 6.50 -0.39 6.65
C VAL A 137 5.77 -1.68 6.32
N PHE A 138 6.18 -2.82 6.85
CA PHE A 138 5.53 -4.11 6.60
C PHE A 138 4.10 -4.15 7.17
N ALA A 139 3.91 -3.64 8.37
CA ALA A 139 2.57 -3.50 8.96
C ALA A 139 1.68 -2.57 8.12
N GLY A 140 2.22 -1.45 7.65
CA GLY A 140 1.53 -0.52 6.76
C GLY A 140 1.15 -1.16 5.42
N LEU A 141 2.05 -1.95 4.81
CA LEU A 141 1.78 -2.72 3.59
C LEU A 141 0.66 -3.73 3.79
N LEU A 142 0.69 -4.49 4.88
CA LEU A 142 -0.32 -5.48 5.18
C LEU A 142 -1.70 -4.84 5.40
N LEU A 143 -1.76 -3.79 6.21
CA LEU A 143 -3.00 -3.06 6.49
C LEU A 143 -3.57 -2.40 5.23
N SER A 144 -2.71 -1.76 4.43
CA SER A 144 -3.14 -1.10 3.18
C SER A 144 -3.66 -2.11 2.16
N GLY A 145 -3.03 -3.27 1.99
CA GLY A 145 -3.48 -4.32 1.08
C GLY A 145 -4.84 -4.89 1.47
N ILE A 146 -5.06 -5.16 2.76
CA ILE A 146 -6.36 -5.60 3.28
C ILE A 146 -7.42 -4.50 3.07
N PHE A 147 -7.09 -3.25 3.42
CA PHE A 147 -8.02 -2.12 3.33
C PHE A 147 -8.44 -1.85 1.88
N ILE A 148 -7.49 -1.81 0.94
CA ILE A 148 -7.75 -1.59 -0.48
C ILE A 148 -8.65 -2.70 -1.04
N SER A 149 -8.34 -3.96 -0.73
CA SER A 149 -9.12 -5.11 -1.20
C SER A 149 -10.53 -5.11 -0.64
N TRP A 150 -10.68 -4.81 0.65
CA TRP A 150 -11.98 -4.68 1.30
C TRP A 150 -12.80 -3.54 0.73
N LEU A 151 -12.22 -2.34 0.57
CA LEU A 151 -12.89 -1.14 0.06
C LEU A 151 -13.34 -1.33 -1.39
N SER A 152 -12.47 -1.89 -2.24
CA SER A 152 -12.79 -2.19 -3.64
C SER A 152 -13.94 -3.18 -3.75
N SER A 153 -13.91 -4.25 -2.94
CA SER A 153 -14.97 -5.25 -2.93
C SER A 153 -16.28 -4.70 -2.38
N TYR A 154 -16.22 -3.88 -1.34
CA TYR A 154 -17.40 -3.25 -0.76
C TYR A 154 -18.12 -2.32 -1.75
N THR A 155 -17.37 -1.48 -2.44
CA THR A 155 -17.91 -0.54 -3.45
C THR A 155 -18.47 -1.28 -4.65
N ALA A 156 -17.77 -2.30 -5.15
CA ALA A 156 -18.24 -3.14 -6.26
C ALA A 156 -19.54 -3.87 -5.92
N LEU A 157 -19.61 -4.52 -4.75
CA LEU A 157 -20.80 -5.22 -4.27
C LEU A 157 -22.00 -4.28 -4.07
N ASN A 158 -21.79 -3.11 -3.47
CA ASN A 158 -22.84 -2.13 -3.24
C ASN A 158 -23.45 -1.64 -4.56
N ARG A 159 -22.60 -1.32 -5.52
CA ARG A 159 -23.04 -0.85 -6.84
C ARG A 159 -23.86 -1.92 -7.57
N TYR A 160 -23.41 -3.18 -7.49
CA TYR A 160 -24.06 -4.27 -8.21
C TYR A 160 -25.38 -4.73 -7.60
N ILE A 161 -25.45 -4.85 -6.27
CA ILE A 161 -26.66 -5.27 -5.55
C ILE A 161 -27.76 -4.19 -5.66
N ARG A 162 -27.39 -2.91 -5.70
CA ARG A 162 -28.33 -1.80 -5.83
C ARG A 162 -29.00 -1.77 -7.22
N MET A 163 -28.25 -1.97 -8.30
CA MET A 163 -28.78 -1.95 -9.66
C MET A 163 -29.79 -3.07 -9.95
N LYS A 164 -29.71 -4.22 -9.25
CA LYS A 164 -30.57 -5.37 -9.54
C LYS A 164 -31.91 -5.35 -8.79
N THR A 165 -32.05 -4.53 -7.78
CA THR A 165 -33.31 -4.41 -7.05
C THR A 165 -34.36 -3.61 -7.83
N ASP A 166 -33.94 -2.69 -8.70
CA ASP A 166 -34.84 -1.88 -9.51
C ASP A 166 -35.52 -2.67 -10.64
N TYR A 167 -34.88 -3.76 -11.12
CA TYR A 167 -35.49 -4.66 -12.12
C TYR A 167 -36.48 -5.69 -11.55
N LEU A 168 -36.64 -5.76 -10.23
CA LEU A 168 -37.61 -6.67 -9.59
C LEU A 168 -38.95 -5.99 -9.30
N TYR A 169 -39.04 -4.67 -9.48
CA TYR A 169 -40.25 -3.88 -9.28
C TYR A 169 -40.79 -3.26 -10.60
N ALA A 170 -40.17 -3.57 -11.74
CA ALA A 170 -40.69 -3.29 -13.08
C ALA A 170 -41.14 -4.59 -13.75
#